data_96f3148566fad261b3802bba09ad65e4
#
_entry.id   96f3148566fad261b3802bba09ad65e4
#
_cell.length_a   1.000
_cell.length_b   1.000
_cell.length_c   1.000
_cell.angle_alpha   90.00
_cell.angle_beta   90.00
_cell.angle_gamma   90.00
#
_symmetry.space_group_name_H-M   'P 1'
#
loop_
_entity.id
_entity.type
_entity.pdbx_description
1 polymer ?
#
loop_
_entity_poly.entity_id
_entity_poly.type
_entity_poly.pdbx_seq_one_letter_code
_entity_poly.pdbx_strand_id
1 'polypeptide(L)'
;MEVRAYTYLRAFGREYMADISRHAVLNANYIRARLKDVLPPAHNRPCMHECILTAEKYKRDHGVRALDISKRLIDYGFHPPTNYFPLIVPECLMIEPTETESKETLDAFCDAMIAICHEAETDPDLLHNAPTSQVVGRLDETKAVKDLDVRWTFQPKQELAASR
;
A
#
# COMPACT_ATOMS: atom_id res chain seq x y z
N MET A 1 11.08 6.94 -22.88
CA MET A 1 9.71 7.32 -22.49
C MET A 1 8.72 7.22 -23.65
N GLU A 2 8.98 7.86 -24.77
CA GLU A 2 8.06 7.98 -25.92
C GLU A 2 7.61 6.64 -26.51
N VAL A 3 8.51 5.68 -26.67
CA VAL A 3 8.18 4.33 -27.18
C VAL A 3 7.15 3.62 -26.29
N ARG A 4 7.28 3.72 -24.95
CA ARG A 4 6.31 3.12 -24.01
C ARG A 4 4.94 3.78 -24.15
N ALA A 5 4.89 5.11 -24.17
CA ALA A 5 3.65 5.86 -24.35
C ALA A 5 3.00 5.53 -25.70
N TYR A 6 3.78 5.50 -26.79
CA TYR A 6 3.28 5.12 -28.10
C TYR A 6 2.69 3.70 -28.12
N THR A 7 3.41 2.72 -27.53
CA THR A 7 2.94 1.34 -27.46
C THR A 7 1.62 1.24 -26.68
N TYR A 8 1.52 1.92 -25.53
CA TYR A 8 0.30 1.98 -24.73
C TYR A 8 -0.88 2.55 -25.52
N LEU A 9 -0.68 3.71 -26.14
CA LEU A 9 -1.72 4.36 -26.96
C LEU A 9 -2.14 3.50 -28.15
N ARG A 10 -1.20 2.79 -28.77
CA ARG A 10 -1.50 1.87 -29.89
C ARG A 10 -2.26 0.64 -29.42
N ALA A 11 -1.96 0.13 -28.24
CA ALA A 11 -2.64 -1.04 -27.67
C ALA A 11 -4.12 -0.75 -27.37
N PHE A 12 -4.42 0.40 -26.78
CA PHE A 12 -5.80 0.79 -26.46
C PHE A 12 -6.56 1.37 -27.67
N GLY A 13 -5.86 2.11 -28.54
CA GLY A 13 -6.48 2.81 -29.65
C GLY A 13 -7.41 3.95 -29.21
N ARG A 14 -7.99 4.63 -30.18
CA ARG A 14 -8.83 5.82 -29.94
C ARG A 14 -10.13 5.49 -29.20
N GLU A 15 -10.71 4.34 -29.48
CA GLU A 15 -12.05 3.97 -28.99
C GLU A 15 -12.05 3.70 -27.48
N TYR A 16 -10.99 3.11 -26.96
CA TYR A 16 -10.89 2.70 -25.56
C TYR A 16 -10.18 3.71 -24.64
N MET A 17 -9.70 4.85 -25.19
CA MET A 17 -8.99 5.86 -24.37
C MET A 17 -9.84 6.39 -23.19
N ALA A 18 -11.14 6.59 -23.41
CA ALA A 18 -12.03 7.04 -22.33
C ALA A 18 -12.29 5.96 -21.27
N ASP A 19 -12.20 4.69 -21.65
CA ASP A 19 -12.47 3.57 -20.75
C ASP A 19 -11.34 3.37 -19.73
N ILE A 20 -10.10 3.78 -20.05
CA ILE A 20 -8.99 3.81 -19.11
C ILE A 20 -9.39 4.58 -17.83
N SER A 21 -9.85 5.81 -18.00
CA SER A 21 -10.28 6.65 -16.86
C SER A 21 -11.55 6.13 -16.20
N ARG A 22 -12.50 5.62 -16.96
CA ARG A 22 -13.73 5.04 -16.41
C ARG A 22 -13.45 3.83 -15.53
N HIS A 23 -12.59 2.92 -15.98
CA HIS A 23 -12.20 1.74 -15.22
C HIS A 23 -11.40 2.10 -13.97
N ALA A 24 -10.45 3.06 -14.05
CA ALA A 24 -9.72 3.53 -12.88
C ALA A 24 -10.68 4.09 -11.79
N VAL A 25 -11.65 4.92 -12.19
CA VAL A 25 -12.67 5.46 -11.28
C VAL A 25 -13.56 4.35 -10.72
N LEU A 26 -13.98 3.39 -11.54
CA LEU A 26 -14.79 2.26 -11.11
C LEU A 26 -14.03 1.41 -10.07
N ASN A 27 -12.78 1.06 -10.36
CA ASN A 27 -11.94 0.24 -9.49
C ASN A 27 -11.72 0.90 -8.11
N ALA A 28 -11.41 2.21 -8.09
CA ALA A 28 -11.23 2.95 -6.84
C ALA A 28 -12.52 3.00 -6.00
N ASN A 29 -13.68 3.21 -6.62
CA ASN A 29 -14.96 3.20 -5.92
C ASN A 29 -15.38 1.79 -5.47
N TYR A 30 -14.98 0.75 -6.22
CA TYR A 30 -15.18 -0.64 -5.82
C TYR A 30 -14.41 -0.96 -4.53
N ILE A 31 -13.12 -0.67 -4.46
CA ILE A 31 -12.31 -0.85 -3.25
C ILE A 31 -12.89 -0.05 -2.09
N ARG A 32 -13.24 1.23 -2.32
CA ARG A 32 -13.87 2.07 -1.31
C ARG A 32 -15.14 1.44 -0.75
N ALA A 33 -15.99 0.88 -1.59
CA ALA A 33 -17.24 0.24 -1.18
C ALA A 33 -17.01 -1.04 -0.38
N ARG A 34 -16.00 -1.84 -0.77
CA ARG A 34 -15.63 -3.08 -0.10
C ARG A 34 -15.00 -2.86 1.28
N LEU A 35 -14.20 -1.80 1.44
CA LEU A 35 -13.42 -1.55 2.66
C LEU A 35 -14.06 -0.57 3.65
N LYS A 36 -15.14 0.11 3.30
CA LYS A 36 -15.75 1.20 4.10
C LYS A 36 -16.07 0.84 5.55
N ASP A 37 -16.37 -0.42 5.83
CA ASP A 37 -16.79 -0.87 7.16
C ASP A 37 -15.58 -1.19 8.07
N VAL A 38 -14.41 -1.49 7.49
CA VAL A 38 -13.16 -1.76 8.22
C VAL A 38 -12.20 -0.58 8.19
N LEU A 39 -12.11 0.12 7.08
CA LEU A 39 -11.31 1.33 6.87
C LEU A 39 -12.23 2.44 6.36
N PRO A 40 -12.74 3.30 7.25
CA PRO A 40 -13.67 4.35 6.86
C PRO A 40 -13.08 5.28 5.79
N PRO A 41 -13.83 5.63 4.74
CA PRO A 41 -13.40 6.65 3.79
C PRO A 41 -13.37 8.02 4.45
N ALA A 42 -12.31 8.80 4.18
CA ALA A 42 -12.15 10.15 4.71
C ALA A 42 -13.28 11.10 4.28
N HIS A 43 -13.88 10.82 3.13
CA HIS A 43 -15.00 11.61 2.60
C HIS A 43 -16.15 10.69 2.20
N ASN A 44 -17.37 11.01 2.67
CA ASN A 44 -18.58 10.24 2.35
C ASN A 44 -19.17 10.64 0.98
N ARG A 45 -18.37 10.46 -0.08
CA ARG A 45 -18.79 10.69 -1.49
C ARG A 45 -18.01 9.75 -2.41
N PRO A 46 -18.48 9.51 -3.64
CA PRO A 46 -17.68 8.82 -4.65
C PRO A 46 -16.33 9.53 -4.88
N CYS A 47 -15.30 8.74 -5.10
CA CYS A 47 -13.96 9.22 -5.43
C CYS A 47 -13.73 9.18 -6.95
N MET A 48 -12.66 9.83 -7.39
CA MET A 48 -12.14 9.68 -8.75
C MET A 48 -11.32 8.38 -8.86
N HIS A 49 -10.10 8.44 -9.37
CA HIS A 49 -9.23 7.28 -9.60
C HIS A 49 -8.51 6.76 -8.35
N GLU A 50 -8.63 7.45 -7.23
CA GLU A 50 -8.02 7.09 -5.95
C GLU A 50 -9.04 7.18 -4.81
N CYS A 51 -8.95 6.29 -3.83
CA CYS A 51 -9.76 6.36 -2.62
C CYS A 51 -8.89 6.60 -1.40
N ILE A 52 -9.37 7.51 -0.54
CA ILE A 52 -8.70 7.91 0.69
C ILE A 52 -9.44 7.24 1.86
N LEU A 53 -8.74 6.33 2.52
CA LEU A 53 -9.23 5.61 3.70
C LEU A 53 -8.40 5.99 4.92
N THR A 54 -8.95 5.85 6.12
CA THR A 54 -8.21 6.13 7.37
C THR A 54 -8.11 4.91 8.25
N ALA A 55 -6.91 4.70 8.81
CA ALA A 55 -6.61 3.69 9.82
C ALA A 55 -6.60 4.26 11.24
N GLU A 56 -7.12 5.47 11.46
CA GLU A 56 -7.05 6.19 12.74
C GLU A 56 -7.59 5.37 13.92
N LYS A 57 -8.68 4.59 13.72
CA LYS A 57 -9.23 3.74 14.77
C LYS A 57 -8.22 2.67 15.25
N TYR A 58 -7.47 2.07 14.33
CA TYR A 58 -6.49 1.04 14.67
C TYR A 58 -5.30 1.61 15.42
N LYS A 59 -4.86 2.82 15.06
CA LYS A 59 -3.84 3.52 15.82
C LYS A 59 -4.29 3.86 17.23
N ARG A 60 -5.50 4.39 17.38
CA ARG A 60 -6.04 4.80 18.68
C ARG A 60 -6.26 3.60 19.61
N ASP A 61 -6.86 2.52 19.09
CA ASP A 61 -7.37 1.42 19.89
C ASP A 61 -6.35 0.27 20.06
N HIS A 62 -5.43 0.11 19.10
CA HIS A 62 -4.48 -1.02 19.04
C HIS A 62 -3.01 -0.58 18.80
N GLY A 63 -2.73 0.70 18.64
CA GLY A 63 -1.39 1.21 18.36
C GLY A 63 -0.89 0.97 16.93
N VAL A 64 -1.72 0.37 16.05
CA VAL A 64 -1.36 -0.01 14.68
C VAL A 64 -1.52 1.19 13.75
N ARG A 65 -0.43 1.60 13.11
CA ARG A 65 -0.39 2.74 12.18
C ARG A 65 -0.69 2.31 10.75
N ALA A 66 -1.00 3.29 9.91
CA ALA A 66 -1.14 3.08 8.45
C ALA A 66 0.10 2.41 7.85
N LEU A 67 1.31 2.78 8.31
CA LEU A 67 2.56 2.14 7.88
C LEU A 67 2.61 0.65 8.23
N ASP A 68 2.10 0.24 9.40
CA ASP A 68 2.10 -1.15 9.84
C ASP A 68 1.19 -2.00 8.96
N ILE A 69 0.00 -1.48 8.64
CA ILE A 69 -0.94 -2.10 7.68
C ILE A 69 -0.26 -2.26 6.31
N SER A 70 0.41 -1.21 5.83
CA SER A 70 1.12 -1.26 4.54
C SER A 70 2.27 -2.26 4.54
N LYS A 71 3.03 -2.38 5.63
CA LYS A 71 4.09 -3.38 5.75
C LYS A 71 3.55 -4.80 5.80
N ARG A 72 2.42 -4.99 6.50
CA ARG A 72 1.75 -6.30 6.53
C ARG A 72 1.18 -6.69 5.17
N LEU A 73 0.71 -5.72 4.39
CA LEU A 73 0.19 -5.95 3.03
C LEU A 73 1.27 -6.53 2.08
N ILE A 74 2.56 -6.20 2.30
CA ILE A 74 3.68 -6.81 1.56
C ILE A 74 3.74 -8.33 1.80
N ASP A 75 3.50 -8.78 3.04
CA ASP A 75 3.46 -10.21 3.37
C ASP A 75 2.30 -10.95 2.68
N TYR A 76 1.22 -10.25 2.37
CA TYR A 76 0.12 -10.74 1.55
C TYR A 76 0.40 -10.69 0.03
N GLY A 77 1.58 -10.22 -0.38
CA GLY A 77 2.01 -10.19 -1.77
C GLY A 77 1.52 -8.99 -2.58
N PHE A 78 1.02 -7.95 -1.93
CA PHE A 78 0.56 -6.73 -2.59
C PHE A 78 1.52 -5.56 -2.43
N HIS A 79 1.56 -4.69 -3.44
CA HIS A 79 2.22 -3.41 -3.33
C HIS A 79 1.42 -2.48 -2.39
N PRO A 80 2.05 -1.89 -1.36
CA PRO A 80 1.32 -1.05 -0.41
C PRO A 80 0.90 0.29 -1.03
N PRO A 81 -0.21 0.87 -0.55
CA PRO A 81 -0.65 2.20 -0.97
C PRO A 81 0.25 3.31 -0.42
N THR A 82 0.06 4.52 -0.91
CA THR A 82 0.68 5.72 -0.34
C THR A 82 0.14 5.97 1.06
N ASN A 83 1.06 6.17 2.02
CA ASN A 83 0.73 6.43 3.42
C ASN A 83 0.83 7.92 3.74
N TYR A 84 0.02 8.37 4.70
CA TYR A 84 0.08 9.71 5.29
C TYR A 84 -0.13 10.85 4.29
N PHE A 85 -0.77 10.59 3.18
CA PHE A 85 -1.13 11.58 2.19
C PHE A 85 -2.58 11.39 1.72
N PRO A 86 -3.43 12.43 1.70
CA PRO A 86 -3.15 13.83 2.08
C PRO A 86 -2.94 14.02 3.60
N LEU A 87 -2.06 14.96 3.97
CA LEU A 87 -1.64 15.21 5.36
C LEU A 87 -2.78 15.59 6.31
N ILE A 88 -3.91 16.07 5.78
CA ILE A 88 -5.09 16.47 6.55
C ILE A 88 -5.92 15.27 7.03
N VAL A 89 -5.63 14.06 6.55
CA VAL A 89 -6.33 12.83 6.95
C VAL A 89 -5.40 12.01 7.86
N PRO A 90 -5.75 11.84 9.15
CA PRO A 90 -4.95 11.03 10.07
C PRO A 90 -4.84 9.57 9.60
N GLU A 91 -3.66 8.99 9.74
CA GLU A 91 -3.36 7.59 9.37
C GLU A 91 -3.93 7.22 8.00
N CYS A 92 -3.68 8.08 7.02
CA CYS A 92 -4.22 7.99 5.68
C CYS A 92 -3.56 6.84 4.89
N LEU A 93 -4.41 6.11 4.17
CA LEU A 93 -4.07 5.16 3.12
C LEU A 93 -4.72 5.66 1.82
N MET A 94 -3.92 6.07 0.85
CA MET A 94 -4.38 6.49 -0.47
C MET A 94 -4.18 5.35 -1.47
N ILE A 95 -5.28 4.72 -1.86
CA ILE A 95 -5.28 3.54 -2.72
C ILE A 95 -5.68 3.95 -4.13
N GLU A 96 -4.80 3.69 -5.09
CA GLU A 96 -4.96 4.03 -6.51
C GLU A 96 -4.85 2.77 -7.36
N PRO A 97 -5.95 2.01 -7.53
CA PRO A 97 -5.97 0.88 -8.44
C PRO A 97 -5.98 1.36 -9.89
N THR A 98 -5.12 0.78 -10.71
CA THR A 98 -5.09 1.13 -12.13
C THR A 98 -6.26 0.48 -12.89
N GLU A 99 -6.50 0.94 -14.12
CA GLU A 99 -7.52 0.37 -15.01
C GLU A 99 -7.21 -1.07 -15.43
N THR A 100 -5.96 -1.50 -15.28
CA THR A 100 -5.50 -2.84 -15.66
C THR A 100 -5.81 -3.92 -14.64
N GLU A 101 -6.21 -3.53 -13.42
CA GLU A 101 -6.53 -4.49 -12.36
C GLU A 101 -7.83 -5.23 -12.65
N SER A 102 -7.78 -6.55 -12.57
CA SER A 102 -8.98 -7.39 -12.72
C SER A 102 -9.84 -7.34 -11.45
N LYS A 103 -11.11 -7.71 -11.59
CA LYS A 103 -12.00 -7.82 -10.42
C LYS A 103 -11.47 -8.82 -9.39
N GLU A 104 -10.89 -9.93 -9.84
CA GLU A 104 -10.30 -10.97 -8.98
C GLU A 104 -9.13 -10.40 -8.17
N THR A 105 -8.27 -9.57 -8.80
CA THR A 105 -7.16 -8.89 -8.10
C THR A 105 -7.69 -7.90 -7.08
N LEU A 106 -8.72 -7.12 -7.42
CA LEU A 106 -9.35 -6.17 -6.50
C LEU A 106 -10.01 -6.88 -5.31
N ASP A 107 -10.67 -8.01 -5.55
CA ASP A 107 -11.27 -8.83 -4.49
C ASP A 107 -10.19 -9.37 -3.55
N ALA A 108 -9.14 -9.98 -4.10
CA ALA A 108 -8.03 -10.51 -3.29
C ALA A 108 -7.32 -9.41 -2.46
N PHE A 109 -7.14 -8.22 -3.04
CA PHE A 109 -6.61 -7.06 -2.31
C PHE A 109 -7.54 -6.65 -1.16
N CYS A 110 -8.85 -6.54 -1.41
CA CYS A 110 -9.82 -6.18 -0.37
C CYS A 110 -9.87 -7.23 0.74
N ASP A 111 -9.84 -8.51 0.39
CA ASP A 111 -9.85 -9.60 1.36
C ASP A 111 -8.58 -9.60 2.23
N ALA A 112 -7.41 -9.33 1.63
CA ALA A 112 -6.16 -9.13 2.37
C ALA A 112 -6.26 -7.95 3.34
N MET A 113 -6.77 -6.80 2.89
CA MET A 113 -6.94 -5.62 3.75
C MET A 113 -7.91 -5.88 4.91
N ILE A 114 -9.00 -6.61 4.68
CA ILE A 114 -9.96 -7.01 5.73
C ILE A 114 -9.29 -7.95 6.73
N ALA A 115 -8.52 -8.94 6.27
CA ALA A 115 -7.77 -9.85 7.12
C ALA A 115 -6.74 -9.10 7.99
N ILE A 116 -5.97 -8.17 7.40
CA ILE A 116 -5.00 -7.33 8.12
C ILE A 116 -5.69 -6.47 9.18
N CYS A 117 -6.85 -5.91 8.87
CA CYS A 117 -7.63 -5.15 9.84
C CYS A 117 -8.09 -6.02 11.02
N HIS A 118 -8.47 -7.27 10.77
CA HIS A 118 -8.80 -8.23 11.82
C HIS A 118 -7.56 -8.64 12.64
N GLU A 119 -6.41 -8.88 11.97
CA GLU A 119 -5.13 -9.12 12.67
C GLU A 119 -4.76 -7.94 13.56
N ALA A 120 -4.98 -6.69 13.12
CA ALA A 120 -4.72 -5.49 13.92
C ALA A 120 -5.54 -5.45 15.23
N GLU A 121 -6.73 -6.03 15.24
CA GLU A 121 -7.61 -6.11 16.42
C GLU A 121 -7.26 -7.30 17.33
N THR A 122 -6.77 -8.41 16.77
CA THR A 122 -6.55 -9.67 17.51
C THR A 122 -5.11 -9.93 17.91
N ASP A 123 -4.15 -9.53 17.06
CA ASP A 123 -2.71 -9.70 17.28
C ASP A 123 -1.93 -8.56 16.61
N PRO A 124 -1.88 -7.36 17.21
CA PRO A 124 -1.18 -6.19 16.67
C PRO A 124 0.31 -6.43 16.38
N ASP A 125 0.95 -7.36 17.11
CA ASP A 125 2.37 -7.65 16.96
C ASP A 125 2.71 -8.23 15.59
N LEU A 126 1.77 -8.93 14.92
CA LEU A 126 1.94 -9.37 13.53
C LEU A 126 2.21 -8.19 12.60
N LEU A 127 1.51 -7.06 12.81
CA LEU A 127 1.67 -5.86 11.99
C LEU A 127 2.91 -5.07 12.39
N HIS A 128 3.23 -4.98 13.68
CA HIS A 128 4.42 -4.28 14.18
C HIS A 128 5.72 -4.93 13.68
N ASN A 129 5.73 -6.24 13.53
CA ASN A 129 6.89 -7.00 13.05
C ASN A 129 6.94 -7.17 11.52
N ALA A 130 5.88 -6.80 10.79
CA ALA A 130 5.83 -6.90 9.33
C ALA A 130 6.79 -5.90 8.65
N PRO A 131 7.34 -6.23 7.45
CA PRO A 131 7.15 -7.48 6.73
C PRO A 131 8.04 -8.60 7.28
N THR A 132 7.53 -9.82 7.30
CA THR A 132 8.26 -11.02 7.76
C THR A 132 8.63 -11.96 6.62
N SER A 133 7.94 -11.85 5.48
CA SER A 133 8.17 -12.67 4.28
C SER A 133 9.31 -12.15 3.39
N GLN A 134 9.86 -10.96 3.69
CA GLN A 134 10.88 -10.30 2.87
C GLN A 134 12.28 -10.50 3.45
N VAL A 135 13.29 -10.39 2.56
CA VAL A 135 14.71 -10.45 2.95
C VAL A 135 15.08 -9.31 3.91
N VAL A 136 14.43 -8.15 3.76
CA VAL A 136 14.63 -6.97 4.60
C VAL A 136 13.34 -6.68 5.35
N GLY A 137 13.41 -6.64 6.68
CA GLY A 137 12.30 -6.27 7.56
C GLY A 137 12.13 -4.75 7.73
N ARG A 138 11.85 -4.31 8.96
CA ARG A 138 11.72 -2.87 9.26
C ARG A 138 13.05 -2.15 9.07
N LEU A 139 13.02 -1.02 8.42
CA LEU A 139 14.17 -0.15 8.24
C LEU A 139 14.32 0.78 9.44
N ASP A 140 15.56 1.08 9.83
CA ASP A 140 15.87 2.14 10.79
C ASP A 140 15.84 3.50 10.09
N GLU A 141 14.64 4.09 10.00
CA GLU A 141 14.42 5.38 9.35
C GLU A 141 15.17 6.52 10.05
N THR A 142 15.33 6.42 11.38
CA THR A 142 16.05 7.44 12.16
C THR A 142 17.53 7.43 11.81
N LYS A 143 18.15 6.24 11.74
CA LYS A 143 19.53 6.10 11.32
C LYS A 143 19.72 6.52 9.88
N ALA A 144 18.81 6.15 8.98
CA ALA A 144 18.86 6.52 7.56
C ALA A 144 18.88 8.05 7.34
N VAL A 145 18.24 8.82 8.23
CA VAL A 145 18.23 10.29 8.15
C VAL A 145 19.42 10.93 8.88
N LYS A 146 19.76 10.41 10.07
CA LYS A 146 20.79 11.04 10.95
C LYS A 146 22.22 10.60 10.64
N ASP A 147 22.38 9.39 10.16
CA ASP A 147 23.69 8.77 9.88
C ASP A 147 23.65 8.14 8.48
N LEU A 148 23.61 9.02 7.49
CA LEU A 148 23.46 8.64 6.08
C LEU A 148 24.73 7.97 5.56
N ASP A 149 24.71 6.66 5.40
CA ASP A 149 25.74 5.88 4.71
C ASP A 149 25.19 5.36 3.36
N VAL A 150 25.59 6.03 2.28
CA VAL A 150 25.20 5.69 0.90
C VAL A 150 26.33 4.99 0.12
N ARG A 151 27.42 4.64 0.78
CA ARG A 151 28.56 3.97 0.16
C ARG A 151 28.55 2.50 0.53
N TRP A 152 28.56 1.66 -0.50
CA TRP A 152 28.84 0.24 -0.30
C TRP A 152 30.35 0.01 -0.24
N THR A 153 30.81 -0.75 0.78
CA THR A 153 32.18 -1.21 0.90
C THR A 153 32.21 -2.73 0.92
N PHE A 154 33.20 -3.32 0.22
CA PHE A 154 33.37 -4.78 0.25
C PHE A 154 33.80 -5.22 1.66
N GLN A 155 32.95 -6.00 2.33
CA GLN A 155 33.29 -6.63 3.61
C GLN A 155 33.67 -8.11 3.37
N PRO A 156 34.84 -8.58 3.86
CA PRO A 156 35.21 -10.00 3.80
C PRO A 156 34.16 -10.86 4.55
N LYS A 157 33.85 -12.03 3.99
CA LYS A 157 32.83 -12.96 4.53
C LYS A 157 32.97 -13.32 6.02
N GLN A 158 34.13 -13.12 6.65
CA GLN A 158 34.36 -13.43 8.06
C GLN A 158 33.75 -12.42 9.04
N GLU A 159 33.50 -11.16 8.63
CA GLU A 159 32.87 -10.15 9.50
C GLU A 159 31.34 -10.20 9.48
N LEU A 160 30.75 -10.76 8.42
CA LEU A 160 29.29 -10.92 8.30
C LEU A 160 28.71 -11.98 9.27
N ALA A 161 29.53 -12.90 9.79
CA ALA A 161 29.07 -13.92 10.74
C ALA A 161 29.07 -13.46 12.22
N ALA A 162 29.74 -12.34 12.52
CA ALA A 162 29.85 -11.80 13.88
C ALA A 162 28.80 -10.70 14.20
N SER A 163 28.01 -10.27 13.21
CA SER A 163 27.00 -9.18 13.34
C SER A 163 25.55 -9.66 13.28
N ARG A 164 25.31 -10.97 13.45
CA ARG A 164 23.95 -11.56 13.55
C ARG A 164 23.61 -11.96 14.97
#